data_388fcde4199e5ac9b844a5cd87ee4449
#
_entry.id   388fcde4199e5ac9b844a5cd87ee4449
#
_cell.length_a   1.000
_cell.length_b   1.000
_cell.length_c   1.000
_cell.angle_alpha   90.00
_cell.angle_beta   90.00
_cell.angle_gamma   90.00
#
_symmetry.space_group_name_H-M   'P 1'
#
loop_
_entity.id
_entity.type
_entity.pdbx_description
1 polymer ?
#
loop_
_entity_poly.entity_id
_entity_poly.type
_entity_poly.pdbx_seq_one_letter_code
_entity_poly.pdbx_strand_id
1 'polypeptide(L)'
;MRKKIVVFAAVCALGLSALNGCSSTEDTEGQAATVSTGSEVAEMDDPDAIVADDSLEKPTFTTDLSGSVSFHLNEEASPLNVEAAVNDGGTITYQWYVNTVNVNGGGTPIEGATGPSCTPELTEEGIFYYYVVATNTLDHSMAKTTSNTIEVQILAAGEWIQDDTGWWYRYDDGSYPVSCWRKINGEWYSFDENGYMRSNGWYQEGDSWYYLNPDGSMAHDTVIDGYTLDSDGRWVQ
;
A
#
# COMPACT_ATOMS: atom_id res chain seq x y z
N MET A 1 34.83 -4.86 15.80
CA MET A 1 34.97 -4.83 14.33
C MET A 1 33.58 -4.59 13.75
N ARG A 2 33.31 -3.36 13.31
CA ARG A 2 32.01 -2.99 12.76
C ARG A 2 31.94 -3.41 11.29
N LYS A 3 31.07 -4.34 10.94
CA LYS A 3 30.76 -4.66 9.54
C LYS A 3 29.79 -3.61 9.01
N LYS A 4 30.25 -2.78 8.07
CA LYS A 4 29.40 -1.91 7.29
C LYS A 4 28.67 -2.76 6.23
N ILE A 5 27.35 -2.78 6.31
CA ILE A 5 26.49 -3.31 5.23
C ILE A 5 26.30 -2.16 4.26
N VAL A 6 26.78 -2.35 3.03
CA VAL A 6 26.58 -1.41 1.93
C VAL A 6 25.30 -1.88 1.20
N VAL A 7 24.26 -1.06 1.28
CA VAL A 7 23.04 -1.24 0.49
C VAL A 7 23.27 -0.57 -0.85
N PHE A 8 23.23 -1.36 -1.93
CA PHE A 8 23.25 -0.84 -3.29
C PHE A 8 21.86 -0.32 -3.67
N ALA A 9 21.72 0.99 -3.74
CA ALA A 9 20.58 1.61 -4.40
C ALA A 9 20.77 1.50 -5.92
N ALA A 10 19.91 0.77 -6.61
CA ALA A 10 19.87 0.75 -8.07
C ALA A 10 19.14 2.00 -8.57
N VAL A 11 19.91 3.01 -8.97
CA VAL A 11 19.38 4.17 -9.69
C VAL A 11 19.24 3.78 -11.17
N CYS A 12 18.01 3.60 -11.65
CA CYS A 12 17.73 3.55 -13.08
C CYS A 12 17.69 4.97 -13.64
N ALA A 13 18.80 5.42 -14.21
CA ALA A 13 18.86 6.64 -15.01
C ALA A 13 18.32 6.35 -16.42
N LEU A 14 17.14 6.90 -16.74
CA LEU A 14 16.65 6.97 -18.11
C LEU A 14 17.36 8.13 -18.83
N GLY A 15 18.23 7.77 -19.79
CA GLY A 15 18.95 8.71 -20.63
C GLY A 15 18.03 9.41 -21.64
N LEU A 16 17.98 10.74 -21.58
CA LEU A 16 17.46 11.58 -22.64
C LEU A 16 18.55 11.68 -23.74
N SER A 17 18.26 11.15 -24.93
CA SER A 17 19.03 11.40 -26.12
C SER A 17 18.50 12.65 -26.82
N ALA A 18 19.22 13.75 -26.73
CA ALA A 18 18.99 14.93 -27.56
C ALA A 18 19.70 14.73 -28.91
N LEU A 19 18.92 14.75 -30.00
CA LEU A 19 19.47 14.87 -31.37
C LEU A 19 19.37 16.31 -31.81
N ASN A 20 20.52 16.99 -31.87
CA ASN A 20 20.70 18.22 -32.63
C ASN A 20 20.88 17.87 -34.11
N GLY A 21 19.97 18.36 -34.94
CA GLY A 21 20.14 18.38 -36.39
C GLY A 21 20.46 19.77 -36.86
N CYS A 22 21.53 19.89 -37.60
CA CYS A 22 21.97 21.13 -38.26
C CYS A 22 21.52 21.16 -39.71
N SER A 23 21.09 22.35 -40.12
CA SER A 23 20.75 22.93 -41.39
C SER A 23 21.64 22.60 -42.61
N SER A 24 21.06 22.51 -43.81
CA SER A 24 21.22 23.49 -44.90
C SER A 24 20.63 22.97 -46.24
N THR A 25 19.78 23.78 -46.85
CA THR A 25 19.64 24.24 -48.26
C THR A 25 20.07 23.30 -49.41
N GLU A 26 19.32 23.10 -50.44
CA GLU A 26 18.77 23.87 -51.55
C GLU A 26 18.01 22.98 -52.54
N ASP A 27 16.99 23.59 -53.13
CA ASP A 27 16.24 23.37 -54.35
C ASP A 27 16.58 22.25 -55.34
N THR A 28 15.56 21.54 -55.81
CA THR A 28 15.17 21.50 -57.23
C THR A 28 13.82 20.79 -57.47
N GLU A 29 13.00 21.39 -58.34
CA GLU A 29 11.70 20.92 -58.82
C GLU A 29 11.69 19.53 -59.45
N GLY A 30 10.56 18.83 -59.34
CA GLY A 30 10.30 17.72 -60.28
C GLY A 30 9.17 16.75 -59.88
N GLN A 31 7.99 17.09 -60.34
CA GLN A 31 6.94 16.19 -60.80
C GLN A 31 6.26 15.14 -59.87
N ALA A 32 4.97 15.26 -59.86
CA ALA A 32 3.96 14.41 -59.34
C ALA A 32 4.07 12.91 -59.68
N ALA A 33 3.91 12.09 -58.67
CA ALA A 33 3.30 10.78 -58.84
C ALA A 33 2.41 10.52 -57.63
N THR A 34 1.10 10.64 -57.85
CA THR A 34 0.06 10.13 -56.95
C THR A 34 0.17 8.62 -56.89
N VAL A 35 0.60 8.09 -55.74
CA VAL A 35 0.25 6.71 -55.36
C VAL A 35 -0.48 6.78 -54.05
N SER A 36 -1.79 6.86 -54.16
CA SER A 36 -2.74 6.48 -53.10
C SER A 36 -2.63 4.98 -52.91
N THR A 37 -2.03 4.57 -51.79
CA THR A 37 -2.34 3.29 -51.18
C THR A 37 -2.61 3.58 -49.71
N GLY A 38 -3.80 4.09 -49.48
CA GLY A 38 -4.43 4.00 -48.17
C GLY A 38 -4.61 2.52 -47.88
N SER A 39 -3.73 1.94 -47.13
CA SER A 39 -4.08 0.77 -46.32
C SER A 39 -4.63 1.35 -45.01
N GLU A 40 -5.92 1.69 -45.05
CA GLU A 40 -6.74 1.72 -43.86
C GLU A 40 -6.70 0.30 -43.31
N VAL A 41 -5.84 0.07 -42.31
CA VAL A 41 -6.05 -1.07 -41.43
C VAL A 41 -7.30 -0.69 -40.65
N ALA A 42 -8.44 -1.24 -41.07
CA ALA A 42 -9.64 -1.23 -40.26
C ALA A 42 -9.25 -1.83 -38.91
N GLU A 43 -9.17 -1.01 -37.86
CA GLU A 43 -9.21 -1.50 -36.51
C GLU A 43 -10.47 -2.35 -36.44
N MET A 44 -10.29 -3.66 -36.26
CA MET A 44 -11.41 -4.54 -36.00
C MET A 44 -11.93 -4.09 -34.64
N ASP A 45 -13.07 -3.41 -34.63
CA ASP A 45 -13.82 -3.13 -33.41
C ASP A 45 -14.03 -4.47 -32.71
N ASP A 46 -13.38 -4.63 -31.55
CA ASP A 46 -13.63 -5.75 -30.66
C ASP A 46 -15.02 -5.54 -30.04
N PRO A 47 -16.03 -6.34 -30.42
CA PRO A 47 -17.40 -6.16 -29.94
C PRO A 47 -17.52 -6.37 -28.43
N ASP A 48 -16.52 -6.99 -27.81
CA ASP A 48 -16.44 -7.22 -26.35
C ASP A 48 -15.59 -6.17 -25.60
N ALA A 49 -15.05 -5.16 -26.32
CA ALA A 49 -14.27 -4.10 -25.71
C ALA A 49 -15.11 -3.25 -24.75
N ILE A 50 -14.61 -3.06 -23.53
CA ILE A 50 -15.20 -2.16 -22.53
C ILE A 50 -14.73 -0.73 -22.85
N VAL A 51 -15.68 0.18 -23.11
CA VAL A 51 -15.40 1.56 -23.49
C VAL A 51 -15.84 2.55 -22.41
N ALA A 52 -15.14 3.68 -22.33
CA ALA A 52 -15.55 4.77 -21.44
C ALA A 52 -16.86 5.38 -21.94
N ASP A 53 -17.83 5.55 -21.03
CA ASP A 53 -19.16 6.10 -21.32
C ASP A 53 -19.52 7.12 -20.25
N ASP A 54 -19.53 8.42 -20.62
CA ASP A 54 -19.87 9.50 -19.73
C ASP A 54 -21.35 9.56 -19.34
N SER A 55 -22.21 8.79 -20.02
CA SER A 55 -23.63 8.66 -19.67
C SER A 55 -23.91 7.59 -18.63
N LEU A 56 -22.94 6.65 -18.40
CA LEU A 56 -23.04 5.64 -17.37
C LEU A 56 -22.88 6.29 -15.98
N GLU A 57 -23.62 5.79 -14.99
CA GLU A 57 -23.51 6.30 -13.60
C GLU A 57 -22.08 6.16 -13.08
N LYS A 58 -21.49 7.27 -12.63
CA LYS A 58 -20.17 7.27 -12.00
C LYS A 58 -20.28 6.79 -10.56
N PRO A 59 -19.36 5.94 -10.07
CA PRO A 59 -19.34 5.54 -8.67
C PRO A 59 -19.33 6.76 -7.73
N THR A 60 -20.13 6.71 -6.67
CA THR A 60 -20.12 7.71 -5.60
C THR A 60 -19.51 7.08 -4.36
N PHE A 61 -18.45 7.68 -3.82
CA PHE A 61 -17.88 7.24 -2.56
C PHE A 61 -18.82 7.55 -1.40
N THR A 62 -19.29 6.50 -0.71
CA THR A 62 -20.07 6.61 0.54
C THR A 62 -19.14 6.67 1.74
N THR A 63 -17.95 6.05 1.64
CA THR A 63 -16.81 6.23 2.54
C THR A 63 -15.61 6.62 1.68
N ASP A 64 -15.07 7.82 1.91
CA ASP A 64 -13.94 8.36 1.13
C ASP A 64 -12.72 8.59 2.02
N LEU A 65 -11.55 8.65 1.42
CA LEU A 65 -10.29 8.92 2.09
C LEU A 65 -10.22 10.36 2.57
N SER A 66 -9.59 10.57 3.74
CA SER A 66 -9.35 11.92 4.27
C SER A 66 -8.33 11.91 5.39
N GLY A 67 -7.72 13.08 5.65
CA GLY A 67 -6.82 13.28 6.78
C GLY A 67 -5.46 12.63 6.59
N SER A 68 -4.87 12.19 7.72
CA SER A 68 -3.55 11.56 7.77
C SER A 68 -3.49 10.42 8.78
N VAL A 69 -2.62 9.45 8.51
CA VAL A 69 -2.25 8.37 9.42
C VAL A 69 -0.73 8.26 9.49
N SER A 70 -0.22 7.78 10.63
CA SER A 70 1.22 7.57 10.82
C SER A 70 1.48 6.14 11.26
N PHE A 71 2.52 5.55 10.69
CA PHE A 71 3.01 4.22 11.04
C PHE A 71 4.53 4.29 11.23
N HIS A 72 5.11 3.33 11.93
CA HIS A 72 6.56 3.19 12.02
C HIS A 72 7.04 2.03 11.16
N LEU A 73 8.26 2.17 10.61
CA LEU A 73 8.94 1.05 9.94
C LEU A 73 8.99 -0.17 10.86
N ASN A 74 8.89 -1.35 10.23
CA ASN A 74 8.91 -2.65 10.92
C ASN A 74 7.67 -2.94 11.79
N GLU A 75 6.64 -2.09 11.75
CA GLU A 75 5.34 -2.36 12.36
C GLU A 75 4.32 -2.81 11.30
N GLU A 76 3.11 -3.11 11.71
CA GLU A 76 2.01 -3.44 10.81
C GLU A 76 1.11 -2.23 10.60
N ALA A 77 0.85 -1.88 9.34
CA ALA A 77 -0.09 -0.82 9.01
C ALA A 77 -1.53 -1.31 9.10
N SER A 78 -2.40 -0.47 9.63
CA SER A 78 -3.85 -0.67 9.51
C SER A 78 -4.30 -0.43 8.07
N PRO A 79 -5.28 -1.20 7.56
CA PRO A 79 -5.78 -1.02 6.21
C PRO A 79 -6.52 0.31 6.05
N LEU A 80 -6.30 0.95 4.91
CA LEU A 80 -7.10 2.06 4.41
C LEU A 80 -8.36 1.48 3.76
N ASN A 81 -9.53 2.08 4.01
CA ASN A 81 -10.80 1.55 3.53
C ASN A 81 -11.60 2.63 2.81
N VAL A 82 -12.30 2.22 1.76
CA VAL A 82 -13.29 3.03 1.05
C VAL A 82 -14.54 2.22 0.79
N GLU A 83 -15.63 2.92 0.51
CA GLU A 83 -16.86 2.31 0.02
C GLU A 83 -17.42 3.18 -1.10
N ALA A 84 -17.82 2.57 -2.22
CA ALA A 84 -18.46 3.26 -3.34
C ALA A 84 -19.73 2.52 -3.76
N ALA A 85 -20.70 3.27 -4.29
CA ALA A 85 -21.98 2.75 -4.72
C ALA A 85 -22.39 3.33 -6.08
N VAL A 86 -23.21 2.55 -6.81
CA VAL A 86 -23.99 2.91 -8.00
C VAL A 86 -25.40 2.36 -7.86
N ASN A 87 -26.37 2.95 -8.57
CA ASN A 87 -27.77 2.54 -8.54
C ASN A 87 -28.25 1.89 -9.86
N ASP A 88 -27.39 1.88 -10.88
CA ASP A 88 -27.69 1.39 -12.22
C ASP A 88 -27.56 -0.14 -12.36
N GLY A 89 -27.13 -0.84 -11.30
CA GLY A 89 -26.91 -2.29 -11.30
C GLY A 89 -25.58 -2.73 -11.88
N GLY A 90 -24.66 -1.80 -12.17
CA GLY A 90 -23.32 -2.09 -12.62
C GLY A 90 -22.44 -2.68 -11.51
N THR A 91 -21.26 -3.16 -11.90
CA THR A 91 -20.27 -3.76 -11.00
C THR A 91 -19.16 -2.79 -10.71
N ILE A 92 -18.86 -2.58 -9.41
CA ILE A 92 -17.76 -1.70 -8.98
C ILE A 92 -16.50 -2.53 -8.78
N THR A 93 -15.40 -2.06 -9.38
CA THR A 93 -14.03 -2.53 -9.13
C THR A 93 -13.15 -1.36 -8.69
N TYR A 94 -12.04 -1.66 -8.03
CA TYR A 94 -11.12 -0.66 -7.49
C TYR A 94 -9.71 -0.86 -8.05
N GLN A 95 -8.93 0.21 -8.06
CA GLN A 95 -7.47 0.19 -8.22
C GLN A 95 -6.88 1.27 -7.35
N TRP A 96 -6.02 0.87 -6.42
CA TRP A 96 -5.30 1.79 -5.54
C TRP A 96 -4.02 2.30 -6.19
N TYR A 97 -3.65 3.50 -5.78
CA TYR A 97 -2.46 4.19 -6.25
C TYR A 97 -1.74 4.85 -5.07
N VAL A 98 -0.42 4.97 -5.20
CA VAL A 98 0.43 5.72 -4.27
C VAL A 98 1.17 6.84 -5.01
N ASN A 99 1.36 7.97 -4.33
CA ASN A 99 2.05 9.15 -4.86
C ASN A 99 2.93 9.76 -3.76
N THR A 100 3.94 10.54 -4.16
CA THR A 100 4.79 11.34 -3.27
C THR A 100 4.34 12.80 -3.16
N VAL A 101 3.31 13.18 -3.90
CA VAL A 101 2.68 14.51 -3.85
C VAL A 101 1.19 14.38 -3.59
N ASN A 102 0.61 15.35 -2.89
CA ASN A 102 -0.82 15.35 -2.53
C ASN A 102 -1.72 15.66 -3.73
N VAL A 103 -1.82 14.71 -4.64
CA VAL A 103 -2.74 14.75 -5.79
C VAL A 103 -3.31 13.35 -6.04
N ASN A 104 -4.58 13.29 -6.41
CA ASN A 104 -5.28 12.04 -6.72
C ASN A 104 -5.22 11.70 -8.23
N GLY A 105 -4.04 11.83 -8.80
CA GLY A 105 -3.79 11.51 -10.21
C GLY A 105 -2.31 11.34 -10.50
N GLY A 106 -1.98 10.54 -11.51
CA GLY A 106 -0.59 10.31 -11.94
C GLY A 106 0.28 9.51 -10.96
N GLY A 107 -0.30 8.91 -9.92
CA GLY A 107 0.41 8.03 -9.00
C GLY A 107 0.74 6.66 -9.60
N THR A 108 1.58 5.90 -8.89
CA THR A 108 1.93 4.53 -9.26
C THR A 108 0.81 3.57 -8.83
N PRO A 109 0.29 2.71 -9.70
CA PRO A 109 -0.68 1.70 -9.31
C PRO A 109 -0.04 0.69 -8.35
N ILE A 110 -0.77 0.31 -7.30
CA ILE A 110 -0.36 -0.71 -6.34
C ILE A 110 -0.84 -2.05 -6.89
N GLU A 111 0.10 -2.93 -7.22
CA GLU A 111 -0.21 -4.22 -7.84
C GLU A 111 -1.07 -5.09 -6.88
N GLY A 112 -2.14 -5.67 -7.43
CA GLY A 112 -3.07 -6.52 -6.68
C GLY A 112 -4.02 -5.78 -5.73
N ALA A 113 -3.87 -4.46 -5.52
CA ALA A 113 -4.76 -3.68 -4.67
C ALA A 113 -6.03 -3.27 -5.44
N THR A 114 -6.93 -4.24 -5.63
CA THR A 114 -8.15 -4.11 -6.45
C THR A 114 -9.45 -4.23 -5.64
N GLY A 115 -9.35 -4.31 -4.33
CA GLY A 115 -10.49 -4.32 -3.40
C GLY A 115 -10.81 -2.95 -2.80
N PRO A 116 -11.86 -2.88 -1.94
CA PRO A 116 -12.22 -1.66 -1.22
C PRO A 116 -11.25 -1.30 -0.09
N SER A 117 -10.22 -2.11 0.13
CA SER A 117 -9.22 -1.95 1.19
C SER A 117 -7.82 -2.10 0.63
N CYS A 118 -6.87 -1.30 1.17
CA CYS A 118 -5.45 -1.38 0.86
C CYS A 118 -4.62 -1.16 2.13
N THR A 119 -3.70 -2.07 2.41
CA THR A 119 -2.75 -1.90 3.52
C THR A 119 -1.47 -1.27 2.99
N PRO A 120 -1.04 -0.10 3.52
CA PRO A 120 0.21 0.51 3.12
C PRO A 120 1.42 -0.38 3.40
N GLU A 121 2.37 -0.42 2.46
CA GLU A 121 3.66 -1.07 2.67
C GLU A 121 4.61 -0.10 3.39
N LEU A 122 5.18 -0.54 4.52
CA LEU A 122 6.08 0.27 5.36
C LEU A 122 7.54 -0.08 5.04
N THR A 123 8.00 0.26 3.81
CA THR A 123 9.33 -0.12 3.30
C THR A 123 10.39 0.95 3.47
N GLU A 124 10.00 2.23 3.53
CA GLU A 124 10.91 3.36 3.69
C GLU A 124 10.21 4.53 4.41
N GLU A 125 10.99 5.34 5.12
CA GLU A 125 10.52 6.55 5.77
C GLU A 125 10.08 7.59 4.74
N GLY A 126 9.00 8.33 5.05
CA GLY A 126 8.54 9.38 4.17
C GLY A 126 7.06 9.71 4.33
N ILE A 127 6.60 10.59 3.46
CA ILE A 127 5.19 10.96 3.36
C ILE A 127 4.69 10.50 1.99
N PHE A 128 3.63 9.70 2.00
CA PHE A 128 3.00 9.13 0.83
C PHE A 128 1.51 9.50 0.80
N TYR A 129 0.96 9.61 -0.40
CA TYR A 129 -0.44 9.94 -0.61
C TYR A 129 -1.11 8.80 -1.37
N TYR A 130 -2.07 8.17 -0.72
CA TYR A 130 -2.85 7.08 -1.30
C TYR A 130 -4.17 7.61 -1.83
N TYR A 131 -4.60 7.08 -2.96
CA TYR A 131 -5.93 7.28 -3.51
C TYR A 131 -6.39 6.04 -4.27
N VAL A 132 -7.69 5.97 -4.57
CA VAL A 132 -8.27 4.83 -5.28
C VAL A 132 -9.18 5.32 -6.40
N VAL A 133 -9.16 4.60 -7.52
CA VAL A 133 -10.10 4.78 -8.62
C VAL A 133 -11.14 3.68 -8.54
N ALA A 134 -12.41 4.05 -8.33
CA ALA A 134 -13.55 3.16 -8.44
C ALA A 134 -14.06 3.20 -9.89
N THR A 135 -14.28 2.03 -10.48
CA THR A 135 -14.79 1.86 -11.83
C THR A 135 -16.13 1.13 -11.79
N ASN A 136 -17.17 1.75 -12.29
CA ASN A 136 -18.45 1.09 -12.60
C ASN A 136 -18.36 0.47 -13.98
N THR A 137 -18.77 -0.78 -14.12
CA THR A 137 -18.87 -1.49 -15.39
C THR A 137 -20.27 -2.06 -15.53
N LEU A 138 -20.94 -1.73 -16.61
CA LEU A 138 -22.25 -2.26 -17.00
C LEU A 138 -22.24 -2.57 -18.49
N ASP A 139 -22.51 -3.83 -18.82
CA ASP A 139 -22.39 -4.37 -20.19
C ASP A 139 -20.97 -4.09 -20.75
N HIS A 140 -20.86 -3.30 -21.83
CA HIS A 140 -19.60 -2.92 -22.48
C HIS A 140 -19.16 -1.48 -22.15
N SER A 141 -19.81 -0.84 -21.18
CA SER A 141 -19.55 0.55 -20.78
C SER A 141 -18.86 0.63 -19.41
N MET A 142 -17.98 1.61 -19.23
CA MET A 142 -17.41 1.92 -17.93
C MET A 142 -17.39 3.42 -17.61
N ALA A 143 -17.58 3.74 -16.33
CA ALA A 143 -17.42 5.06 -15.78
C ALA A 143 -16.55 5.02 -14.52
N LYS A 144 -15.78 6.08 -14.25
CA LYS A 144 -14.79 6.11 -13.16
C LYS A 144 -14.98 7.31 -12.26
N THR A 145 -14.65 7.13 -10.99
CA THR A 145 -14.49 8.21 -10.00
C THR A 145 -13.22 7.96 -9.21
N THR A 146 -12.47 9.03 -8.94
CA THR A 146 -11.27 8.98 -8.11
C THR A 146 -11.61 9.52 -6.72
N SER A 147 -11.14 8.86 -5.66
CA SER A 147 -11.29 9.28 -4.28
C SER A 147 -10.49 10.55 -3.97
N ASN A 148 -10.71 11.14 -2.80
CA ASN A 148 -9.74 12.02 -2.19
C ASN A 148 -8.44 11.28 -1.89
N THR A 149 -7.42 12.01 -1.45
CA THR A 149 -6.17 11.44 -0.94
C THR A 149 -6.22 11.28 0.58
N ILE A 150 -5.46 10.28 1.09
CA ILE A 150 -5.06 10.22 2.50
C ILE A 150 -3.53 10.31 2.57
N GLU A 151 -3.03 11.11 3.51
CA GLU A 151 -1.61 11.16 3.82
C GLU A 151 -1.21 9.98 4.71
N VAL A 152 -0.19 9.24 4.31
CA VAL A 152 0.42 8.15 5.08
C VAL A 152 1.85 8.57 5.40
N GLN A 153 2.11 8.86 6.65
CA GLN A 153 3.45 9.16 7.15
C GLN A 153 4.11 7.89 7.68
N ILE A 154 5.25 7.51 7.12
CA ILE A 154 6.07 6.40 7.60
C ILE A 154 7.26 6.98 8.36
N LEU A 155 7.29 6.73 9.66
CA LEU A 155 8.30 7.19 10.60
C LEU A 155 9.40 6.14 10.76
N ALA A 156 10.55 6.54 11.32
CA ALA A 156 11.63 5.62 11.64
C ALA A 156 11.15 4.48 12.54
N ALA A 157 11.79 3.32 12.42
CA ALA A 157 11.59 2.23 13.36
C ALA A 157 12.08 2.65 14.75
N GLY A 158 11.38 2.17 15.77
CA GLY A 158 11.87 2.31 17.13
C GLY A 158 13.06 1.37 17.44
N GLU A 159 13.56 1.45 18.64
CA GLU A 159 14.65 0.61 19.14
C GLU A 159 14.28 -0.10 20.43
N TRP A 160 14.75 -1.34 20.58
CA TRP A 160 14.64 -2.07 21.84
C TRP A 160 15.64 -1.57 22.86
N ILE A 161 15.17 -1.24 24.07
CA ILE A 161 15.97 -0.80 25.19
C ILE A 161 15.77 -1.75 26.36
N GLN A 162 16.85 -2.10 27.05
CA GLN A 162 16.82 -2.87 28.28
C GLN A 162 17.34 -2.03 29.43
N ASP A 163 16.60 -2.05 30.54
CA ASP A 163 17.02 -1.50 31.82
C ASP A 163 16.88 -2.54 32.94
N ASP A 164 17.05 -2.12 34.21
CA ASP A 164 16.98 -3.00 35.38
C ASP A 164 15.57 -3.63 35.59
N THR A 165 14.53 -3.06 34.98
CA THR A 165 13.13 -3.54 35.08
C THR A 165 12.78 -4.53 33.99
N GLY A 166 13.23 -4.29 32.74
CA GLY A 166 12.91 -5.15 31.62
C GLY A 166 13.24 -4.54 30.26
N TRP A 167 12.64 -5.12 29.23
CA TRP A 167 12.72 -4.61 27.87
C TRP A 167 11.53 -3.71 27.56
N TRP A 168 11.77 -2.61 26.83
CA TRP A 168 10.75 -1.72 26.27
C TRP A 168 11.17 -1.22 24.89
N TYR A 169 10.21 -0.70 24.11
CA TYR A 169 10.45 -0.27 22.74
C TYR A 169 10.26 1.24 22.63
N ARG A 170 11.27 1.97 22.18
CA ARG A 170 11.27 3.43 22.09
C ARG A 170 11.26 3.89 20.66
N TYR A 171 10.34 4.79 20.32
CA TYR A 171 10.31 5.50 19.04
C TYR A 171 11.26 6.71 19.06
N ASP A 172 11.60 7.24 17.86
CA ASP A 172 12.53 8.38 17.71
C ASP A 172 12.01 9.66 18.38
N ASP A 173 10.70 9.86 18.45
CA ASP A 173 10.06 10.98 19.16
C ASP A 173 10.08 10.83 20.69
N GLY A 174 10.61 9.73 21.20
CA GLY A 174 10.70 9.39 22.60
C GLY A 174 9.45 8.73 23.18
N SER A 175 8.39 8.54 22.41
CA SER A 175 7.21 7.78 22.81
C SER A 175 7.49 6.27 22.85
N TYR A 176 6.59 5.50 23.47
CA TYR A 176 6.68 4.05 23.59
C TYR A 176 5.30 3.40 23.74
N PRO A 177 5.13 2.12 23.35
CA PRO A 177 3.87 1.41 23.50
C PRO A 177 3.52 1.19 24.97
N VAL A 178 2.25 1.39 25.36
CA VAL A 178 1.74 1.10 26.70
C VAL A 178 0.39 0.41 26.60
N SER A 179 0.14 -0.62 27.42
CA SER A 179 -1.13 -1.36 27.49
C SER A 179 -1.65 -1.77 26.11
N CYS A 180 -0.78 -2.23 25.22
CA CYS A 180 -1.16 -2.57 23.85
C CYS A 180 -0.28 -3.67 23.26
N TRP A 181 -0.75 -4.24 22.15
CA TRP A 181 0.04 -5.11 21.29
C TRP A 181 0.67 -4.31 20.15
N ARG A 182 1.86 -4.73 19.72
CA ARG A 182 2.53 -4.23 18.52
C ARG A 182 3.19 -5.36 17.77
N LYS A 183 3.08 -5.32 16.45
CA LYS A 183 3.82 -6.22 15.58
C LYS A 183 5.10 -5.50 15.14
N ILE A 184 6.24 -6.01 15.58
CA ILE A 184 7.57 -5.41 15.36
C ILE A 184 8.44 -6.47 14.69
N ASN A 185 9.00 -6.18 13.52
CA ASN A 185 9.79 -7.10 12.70
C ASN A 185 9.07 -8.44 12.41
N GLY A 186 7.75 -8.41 12.24
CA GLY A 186 6.95 -9.58 11.93
C GLY A 186 6.43 -10.37 13.14
N GLU A 187 6.89 -10.10 14.36
CA GLU A 187 6.49 -10.75 15.60
C GLU A 187 5.59 -9.85 16.46
N TRP A 188 4.61 -10.45 17.14
CA TRP A 188 3.74 -9.74 18.06
C TRP A 188 4.33 -9.68 19.47
N TYR A 189 4.27 -8.48 20.07
CA TYR A 189 4.70 -8.19 21.43
C TYR A 189 3.59 -7.50 22.19
N SER A 190 3.43 -7.84 23.48
CA SER A 190 2.48 -7.18 24.39
C SER A 190 3.25 -6.31 25.39
N PHE A 191 2.78 -5.09 25.57
CA PHE A 191 3.36 -4.12 26.51
C PHE A 191 2.42 -3.88 27.69
N ASP A 192 2.98 -3.75 28.89
CA ASP A 192 2.23 -3.47 30.10
C ASP A 192 1.84 -1.99 30.26
N GLU A 193 1.24 -1.62 31.36
CA GLU A 193 0.83 -0.26 31.68
C GLU A 193 2.00 0.72 31.89
N ASN A 194 3.19 0.20 32.11
CA ASN A 194 4.41 0.99 32.26
C ASN A 194 5.27 1.02 30.98
N GLY A 195 4.81 0.31 29.91
CA GLY A 195 5.50 0.21 28.63
C GLY A 195 6.56 -0.89 28.55
N TYR A 196 6.65 -1.77 29.56
CA TYR A 196 7.57 -2.91 29.51
C TYR A 196 6.97 -4.08 28.73
N MET A 197 7.80 -4.73 27.92
CA MET A 197 7.45 -5.91 27.16
C MET A 197 7.15 -7.08 28.11
N ARG A 198 5.99 -7.69 27.97
CA ARG A 198 5.64 -8.93 28.66
C ARG A 198 6.41 -10.10 28.05
N SER A 199 6.84 -11.05 28.86
CA SER A 199 7.58 -12.22 28.38
C SER A 199 7.43 -13.41 29.32
N ASN A 200 7.77 -14.60 28.79
CA ASN A 200 7.94 -15.84 29.54
C ASN A 200 6.72 -16.23 30.39
N GLY A 201 5.53 -16.26 29.75
CA GLY A 201 4.33 -16.67 30.47
C GLY A 201 3.01 -16.49 29.73
N TRP A 202 1.98 -16.99 30.36
CA TRP A 202 0.62 -16.84 29.92
C TRP A 202 0.06 -15.45 30.26
N TYR A 203 -0.61 -14.86 29.29
CA TYR A 203 -1.27 -13.56 29.42
C TYR A 203 -2.70 -13.64 28.93
N GLN A 204 -3.65 -13.14 29.73
CA GLN A 204 -5.07 -13.08 29.39
C GLN A 204 -5.44 -11.66 28.95
N GLU A 205 -6.06 -11.55 27.79
CA GLU A 205 -6.69 -10.32 27.31
C GLU A 205 -8.14 -10.60 26.90
N GLY A 206 -9.07 -9.97 27.60
CA GLY A 206 -10.49 -10.29 27.45
C GLY A 206 -10.76 -11.76 27.77
N ASP A 207 -11.38 -12.45 26.83
CA ASP A 207 -11.70 -13.89 26.95
C ASP A 207 -10.62 -14.80 26.33
N SER A 208 -9.54 -14.23 25.79
CA SER A 208 -8.49 -14.97 25.10
C SER A 208 -7.22 -15.09 25.94
N TRP A 209 -6.54 -16.22 25.81
CA TRP A 209 -5.24 -16.47 26.42
C TRP A 209 -4.15 -16.58 25.35
N TYR A 210 -3.01 -15.98 25.64
CA TYR A 210 -1.81 -15.94 24.81
C TYR A 210 -0.59 -16.38 25.62
N TYR A 211 0.43 -16.88 24.94
CA TYR A 211 1.73 -17.15 25.57
C TYR A 211 2.82 -16.27 24.99
N LEU A 212 3.56 -15.57 25.85
CA LEU A 212 4.72 -14.78 25.47
C LEU A 212 5.97 -15.60 25.72
N ASN A 213 6.78 -15.79 24.68
CA ASN A 213 8.06 -16.49 24.75
C ASN A 213 9.07 -15.76 25.68
N PRO A 214 10.21 -16.38 26.06
CA PRO A 214 11.24 -15.71 26.84
C PRO A 214 11.82 -14.44 26.21
N ASP A 215 11.80 -14.33 24.88
CA ASP A 215 12.21 -13.16 24.10
C ASP A 215 11.09 -12.11 23.94
N GLY A 216 9.90 -12.37 24.48
CA GLY A 216 8.72 -11.52 24.44
C GLY A 216 7.81 -11.72 23.23
N SER A 217 8.24 -12.44 22.21
CA SER A 217 7.38 -12.72 21.04
C SER A 217 6.17 -13.58 21.42
N MET A 218 5.03 -13.36 20.78
CA MET A 218 3.83 -14.16 20.98
C MET A 218 3.99 -15.54 20.32
N ALA A 219 3.77 -16.60 21.06
CA ALA A 219 3.74 -17.95 20.51
C ALA A 219 2.44 -18.17 19.70
N HIS A 220 2.55 -18.81 18.54
CA HIS A 220 1.43 -19.17 17.68
C HIS A 220 1.69 -20.49 16.95
N ASP A 221 0.66 -21.12 16.39
CA ASP A 221 0.76 -22.39 15.65
C ASP A 221 1.55 -23.48 16.39
N THR A 222 1.40 -23.56 17.71
CA THR A 222 2.22 -24.43 18.57
C THR A 222 1.44 -24.97 19.76
N VAL A 223 2.08 -25.82 20.58
CA VAL A 223 1.52 -26.34 21.83
C VAL A 223 2.47 -25.97 22.97
N ILE A 224 1.97 -25.27 23.97
CA ILE A 224 2.67 -24.89 25.20
C ILE A 224 1.95 -25.53 26.40
N ASP A 225 2.67 -26.32 27.18
CA ASP A 225 2.15 -27.00 28.38
C ASP A 225 0.88 -27.85 28.16
N GLY A 226 0.72 -28.38 26.90
CA GLY A 226 -0.47 -29.15 26.51
C GLY A 226 -1.62 -28.32 25.97
N TYR A 227 -1.49 -27.01 25.90
CA TYR A 227 -2.47 -26.06 25.33
C TYR A 227 -2.10 -25.68 23.89
N THR A 228 -3.04 -25.84 22.97
CA THR A 228 -2.84 -25.51 21.55
C THR A 228 -3.08 -24.02 21.32
N LEU A 229 -2.14 -23.36 20.63
CA LEU A 229 -2.27 -21.99 20.15
C LEU A 229 -2.50 -21.99 18.64
N ASP A 230 -3.48 -21.21 18.18
CA ASP A 230 -3.79 -21.03 16.76
C ASP A 230 -2.81 -20.06 16.08
N SER A 231 -3.06 -19.74 14.80
CA SER A 231 -2.25 -18.80 14.01
C SER A 231 -2.32 -17.36 14.53
N ASP A 232 -3.36 -17.00 15.28
CA ASP A 232 -3.51 -15.71 15.93
C ASP A 232 -2.93 -15.70 17.36
N GLY A 233 -2.26 -16.78 17.77
CA GLY A 233 -1.68 -16.96 19.10
C GLY A 233 -2.69 -17.22 20.21
N ARG A 234 -3.97 -17.44 19.87
CA ARG A 234 -5.03 -17.69 20.88
C ARG A 234 -5.03 -19.15 21.30
N TRP A 235 -5.17 -19.39 22.59
CA TRP A 235 -5.46 -20.73 23.08
C TRP A 235 -6.81 -21.20 22.56
N VAL A 236 -6.81 -22.38 21.94
CA VAL A 236 -8.01 -23.07 21.44
C VAL A 236 -8.18 -24.41 22.19
N GLN A 237 -9.45 -24.80 22.43
CA GLN A 237 -9.83 -26.06 23.10
C GLN A 237 -9.96 -27.19 22.11
#